data_d07511aa9943f2580624b9759c254420
#
_entry.id   d07511aa9943f2580624b9759c254420
#
_cell.length_a   1.000
_cell.length_b   1.000
_cell.length_c   1.000
_cell.angle_alpha   90.00
_cell.angle_beta   90.00
_cell.angle_gamma   90.00
#
_symmetry.space_group_name_H-M   'P 1'
#
loop_
_entity.id
_entity.type
_entity.pdbx_description
1 polymer ?
#
loop_
_entity_poly.entity_id
_entity_poly.type
_entity_poly.pdbx_seq_one_letter_code
_entity_poly.pdbx_strand_id
1 'polypeptide(L)'
;MNVLYLTNLPAPYRVDFFNELGKEVNLTVLYERQTAGDRDARWRSRNAENFRELYLGGVKISAAASFSRNVLHYLKDNSFDVRIIGGYSTPTEMLAIRYMKRHNMRYILSIDGGFPAKEHPLLKKIKTYFISGAALYLGTGKNAAGYFTHYGADRNKILQYHFTSLFKNDMLAAPPTEPEKIKLR
;
A
#
# COMPACT_ATOMS: atom_id res chain seq x y z
N MET A 1 -9.82 15.87 7.79
CA MET A 1 -9.64 14.47 8.25
C MET A 1 -8.16 14.13 8.15
N ASN A 2 -7.57 13.64 9.24
CA ASN A 2 -6.16 13.25 9.33
C ASN A 2 -6.01 11.77 9.01
N VAL A 3 -5.27 11.44 7.99
CA VAL A 3 -5.09 10.05 7.50
C VAL A 3 -3.62 9.64 7.62
N LEU A 4 -3.40 8.49 8.25
CA LEU A 4 -2.10 7.81 8.28
C LEU A 4 -2.11 6.65 7.30
N TYR A 5 -1.15 6.60 6.37
CA TYR A 5 -0.98 5.52 5.42
C TYR A 5 0.40 4.86 5.59
N LEU A 6 0.44 3.58 5.95
CA LEU A 6 1.68 2.80 6.02
C LEU A 6 1.87 2.02 4.73
N THR A 7 3.04 2.13 4.11
CA THR A 7 3.42 1.34 2.92
C THR A 7 4.92 1.06 2.89
N ASN A 8 5.35 0.17 2.01
CA ASN A 8 6.74 -0.30 2.00
C ASN A 8 7.74 0.74 1.44
N LEU A 9 7.47 1.36 0.29
CA LEU A 9 8.39 2.30 -0.36
C LEU A 9 7.66 3.28 -1.31
N PRO A 10 8.26 4.44 -1.64
CA PRO A 10 7.67 5.44 -2.52
C PRO A 10 7.80 5.05 -4.01
N ALA A 11 6.94 4.14 -4.47
CA ALA A 11 6.81 3.87 -5.89
C ALA A 11 6.20 5.09 -6.62
N PRO A 12 6.66 5.48 -7.82
CA PRO A 12 6.20 6.69 -8.52
C PRO A 12 4.69 6.80 -8.61
N TYR A 13 4.00 5.75 -9.07
CA TYR A 13 2.55 5.70 -9.18
C TYR A 13 1.81 5.84 -7.83
N ARG A 14 2.47 5.42 -6.72
CA ARG A 14 1.94 5.59 -5.37
C ARG A 14 2.10 7.02 -4.90
N VAL A 15 3.24 7.65 -5.18
CA VAL A 15 3.46 9.05 -4.85
C VAL A 15 2.45 9.94 -5.59
N ASP A 16 2.20 9.65 -6.87
CA ASP A 16 1.19 10.34 -7.66
C ASP A 16 -0.22 10.17 -7.05
N PHE A 17 -0.58 8.95 -6.68
CA PHE A 17 -1.84 8.67 -5.97
C PHE A 17 -1.94 9.41 -4.64
N PHE A 18 -0.86 9.45 -3.84
CA PHE A 18 -0.85 10.15 -2.56
C PHE A 18 -0.91 11.67 -2.72
N ASN A 19 -0.33 12.22 -3.78
CA ASN A 19 -0.46 13.64 -4.10
C ASN A 19 -1.92 14.00 -4.42
N GLU A 20 -2.65 13.16 -5.16
CA GLU A 20 -4.07 13.40 -5.41
C GLU A 20 -4.92 13.22 -4.14
N LEU A 21 -4.67 12.18 -3.36
CA LEU A 21 -5.38 11.95 -2.10
C LEU A 21 -5.12 13.07 -1.08
N GLY A 22 -3.90 13.60 -1.05
CA GLY A 22 -3.51 14.68 -0.15
C GLY A 22 -4.18 16.02 -0.43
N LYS A 23 -4.79 16.21 -1.60
CA LYS A 23 -5.65 17.38 -1.88
C LYS A 23 -6.99 17.32 -1.14
N GLU A 24 -7.46 16.11 -0.82
CA GLU A 24 -8.76 15.88 -0.20
C GLU A 24 -8.67 15.67 1.33
N VAL A 25 -7.51 15.22 1.82
CA VAL A 25 -7.30 14.91 3.23
C VAL A 25 -5.92 15.35 3.71
N ASN A 26 -5.75 15.58 5.02
CA ASN A 26 -4.44 15.78 5.62
C ASN A 26 -3.73 14.43 5.74
N LEU A 27 -2.94 14.09 4.70
CA LEU A 27 -2.33 12.77 4.54
C LEU A 27 -0.90 12.76 5.07
N THR A 28 -0.60 11.80 5.94
CA THR A 28 0.76 11.41 6.32
C THR A 28 1.03 9.99 5.85
N VAL A 29 2.07 9.82 5.04
CA VAL A 29 2.51 8.51 4.53
C VAL A 29 3.78 8.08 5.24
N LEU A 30 3.73 6.90 5.87
CA LEU A 30 4.87 6.24 6.48
C LEU A 30 5.45 5.24 5.50
N TYR A 31 6.66 5.48 5.06
CA TYR A 31 7.42 4.52 4.25
C TYR A 31 8.33 3.68 5.14
N GLU A 32 8.33 2.39 4.94
CA GLU A 32 9.27 1.50 5.64
C GLU A 32 10.72 1.75 5.21
N ARG A 33 10.91 2.13 3.93
CA ARG A 33 12.22 2.33 3.30
C ARG A 33 12.17 3.43 2.25
N GLN A 34 13.33 4.05 2.01
CA GLN A 34 13.51 5.02 0.93
C GLN A 34 13.71 4.34 -0.44
N THR A 35 14.37 3.17 -0.45
CA THR A 35 14.72 2.44 -1.67
C THR A 35 14.65 0.93 -1.45
N ALA A 36 14.54 0.20 -2.54
CA ALA A 36 14.83 -1.21 -2.61
C ALA A 36 16.06 -1.43 -3.52
N GLY A 37 16.93 -2.38 -3.15
CA GLY A 37 18.16 -2.65 -3.92
C GLY A 37 17.93 -3.28 -5.28
N ASP A 38 16.68 -3.68 -5.57
CA ASP A 38 16.22 -4.25 -6.83
C ASP A 38 15.47 -3.24 -7.72
N ARG A 39 15.50 -1.93 -7.35
CA ARG A 39 14.77 -0.88 -8.06
C ARG A 39 15.71 0.11 -8.73
N ASP A 40 15.33 0.53 -9.94
CA ASP A 40 16.00 1.58 -10.72
C ASP A 40 15.98 2.91 -9.96
N ALA A 41 17.05 3.72 -10.09
CA ALA A 41 17.14 5.05 -9.47
C ALA A 41 16.00 6.00 -9.91
N ARG A 42 15.44 5.79 -11.09
CA ARG A 42 14.28 6.54 -11.63
C ARG A 42 13.00 6.35 -10.82
N TRP A 43 12.95 5.35 -9.93
CA TRP A 43 11.84 5.18 -9.00
C TRP A 43 11.69 6.31 -7.98
N ARG A 44 12.67 7.21 -7.88
CA ARG A 44 12.60 8.44 -7.08
C ARG A 44 12.20 9.68 -7.89
N SER A 45 11.62 9.53 -9.06
CA SER A 45 11.31 10.64 -9.97
C SER A 45 10.11 11.50 -9.56
N ARG A 46 9.40 11.13 -8.50
CA ARG A 46 8.22 11.85 -7.99
C ARG A 46 8.46 12.37 -6.58
N ASN A 47 7.97 13.58 -6.31
CA ASN A 47 8.08 14.25 -5.02
C ASN A 47 6.73 14.27 -4.30
N ALA A 48 6.76 14.29 -2.97
CA ALA A 48 5.59 14.57 -2.15
C ALA A 48 5.28 16.07 -2.22
N GLU A 49 4.13 16.43 -2.78
CA GLU A 49 3.69 17.82 -2.94
C GLU A 49 2.50 18.13 -2.02
N ASN A 50 1.53 17.21 -1.93
CA ASN A 50 0.27 17.43 -1.21
C ASN A 50 0.12 16.52 0.02
N PHE A 51 1.17 15.83 0.44
CA PHE A 51 1.15 14.98 1.63
C PHE A 51 2.48 15.05 2.37
N ARG A 52 2.45 14.69 3.66
CA ARG A 52 3.65 14.57 4.49
C ARG A 52 4.23 13.17 4.35
N GLU A 53 5.46 13.04 3.87
CA GLU A 53 6.17 11.76 3.85
C GLU A 53 7.10 11.63 5.06
N LEU A 54 7.14 10.43 5.62
CA LEU A 54 8.01 10.06 6.73
C LEU A 54 8.60 8.68 6.48
N TYR A 55 9.84 8.50 6.89
CA TYR A 55 10.55 7.23 6.77
C TYR A 55 10.78 6.63 8.15
N LEU A 56 10.29 5.40 8.34
CA LEU A 56 10.34 4.75 9.66
C LEU A 56 11.76 4.43 10.11
N GLY A 57 12.67 4.22 9.16
CA GLY A 57 13.95 3.61 9.47
C GLY A 57 13.76 2.18 9.99
N GLY A 58 14.85 1.47 10.28
CA GLY A 58 14.76 0.13 10.81
C GLY A 58 15.76 -0.83 10.19
N VAL A 59 15.60 -2.11 10.48
CA VAL A 59 16.50 -3.16 10.02
C VAL A 59 16.00 -3.75 8.70
N LYS A 60 16.86 -3.78 7.69
CA LYS A 60 16.59 -4.48 6.43
C LYS A 60 16.63 -6.00 6.70
N ILE A 61 15.54 -6.69 6.37
CA ILE A 61 15.42 -8.16 6.50
C ILE A 61 15.70 -8.84 5.16
N SER A 62 15.19 -8.26 4.07
CA SER A 62 15.42 -8.77 2.70
C SER A 62 15.38 -7.62 1.69
N ALA A 63 15.57 -7.92 0.41
CA ALA A 63 15.40 -6.93 -0.66
C ALA A 63 13.98 -6.30 -0.66
N ALA A 64 12.96 -7.06 -0.23
CA ALA A 64 11.57 -6.63 -0.25
C ALA A 64 10.99 -6.27 1.11
N ALA A 65 11.68 -6.52 2.23
CA ALA A 65 11.12 -6.36 3.58
C ALA A 65 12.09 -5.68 4.55
N SER A 66 11.51 -4.86 5.42
CA SER A 66 12.19 -4.25 6.57
C SER A 66 11.35 -4.43 7.83
N PHE A 67 12.01 -4.24 8.98
CA PHE A 67 11.35 -4.26 10.28
C PHE A 67 11.65 -2.96 11.03
N SER A 68 10.60 -2.24 11.39
CA SER A 68 10.70 -1.04 12.20
C SER A 68 9.65 -1.02 13.31
N ARG A 69 10.12 -0.92 14.55
CA ARG A 69 9.23 -0.72 15.71
C ARG A 69 8.71 0.72 15.80
N ASN A 70 9.33 1.66 15.08
CA ASN A 70 8.92 3.06 15.10
C ASN A 70 7.48 3.26 14.59
N VAL A 71 6.95 2.33 13.81
CA VAL A 71 5.53 2.33 13.39
C VAL A 71 4.59 2.46 14.59
N LEU A 72 4.92 1.85 15.74
CA LEU A 72 4.08 1.89 16.94
C LEU A 72 3.94 3.30 17.53
N HIS A 73 4.94 4.16 17.36
CA HIS A 73 4.85 5.56 17.79
C HIS A 73 3.72 6.29 17.04
N TYR A 74 3.67 6.14 15.73
CA TYR A 74 2.63 6.78 14.90
C TYR A 74 1.25 6.14 15.08
N LEU A 75 1.17 4.83 15.33
CA LEU A 75 -0.11 4.18 15.59
C LEU A 75 -0.75 4.61 16.91
N LYS A 76 0.06 4.97 17.91
CA LYS A 76 -0.41 5.50 19.21
C LYS A 76 -0.88 6.95 19.14
N ASP A 77 -0.53 7.67 18.08
CA ASP A 77 -0.95 9.04 17.91
C ASP A 77 -2.45 9.12 17.61
N ASN A 78 -3.19 9.69 18.53
CA ASN A 78 -4.65 9.83 18.45
C ASN A 78 -5.09 10.98 17.53
N SER A 79 -4.16 11.75 16.97
CA SER A 79 -4.48 12.82 16.02
C SER A 79 -4.94 12.28 14.64
N PHE A 80 -4.68 10.99 14.34
CA PHE A 80 -5.13 10.36 13.11
C PHE A 80 -6.54 9.78 13.25
N ASP A 81 -7.45 10.28 12.41
CA ASP A 81 -8.83 9.80 12.32
C ASP A 81 -8.91 8.42 11.64
N VAL A 82 -8.09 8.21 10.63
CA VAL A 82 -8.05 6.98 9.81
C VAL A 82 -6.62 6.46 9.69
N ARG A 83 -6.48 5.14 9.83
CA ARG A 83 -5.22 4.41 9.62
C ARG A 83 -5.39 3.40 8.51
N ILE A 84 -4.56 3.50 7.46
CA ILE A 84 -4.56 2.61 6.30
C ILE A 84 -3.24 1.84 6.28
N ILE A 85 -3.31 0.53 6.16
CA ILE A 85 -2.15 -0.34 6.03
C ILE A 85 -2.12 -0.86 4.60
N GLY A 86 -1.05 -0.53 3.86
CA GLY A 86 -0.88 -0.81 2.43
C GLY A 86 -0.37 -2.21 2.11
N GLY A 87 -0.54 -3.15 3.04
CA GLY A 87 -0.13 -4.53 2.89
C GLY A 87 -0.18 -5.30 4.19
N TYR A 88 0.28 -6.55 4.16
CA TYR A 88 0.40 -7.40 5.35
C TYR A 88 1.61 -8.35 5.24
N SER A 89 2.46 -8.13 4.24
CA SER A 89 3.54 -9.06 3.88
C SER A 89 4.88 -8.73 4.53
N THR A 90 5.07 -7.49 4.99
CA THR A 90 6.30 -7.09 5.67
C THR A 90 6.17 -7.28 7.18
N PRO A 91 7.27 -7.54 7.89
CA PRO A 91 7.24 -7.64 9.36
C PRO A 91 6.75 -6.34 10.05
N THR A 92 6.98 -5.18 9.45
CA THR A 92 6.47 -3.89 9.96
C THR A 92 4.95 -3.82 9.86
N GLU A 93 4.39 -4.16 8.69
CA GLU A 93 2.94 -4.22 8.47
C GLU A 93 2.27 -5.25 9.40
N MET A 94 2.89 -6.44 9.54
CA MET A 94 2.42 -7.47 10.47
C MET A 94 2.42 -6.98 11.92
N LEU A 95 3.47 -6.26 12.35
CA LEU A 95 3.53 -5.66 13.68
C LEU A 95 2.42 -4.62 13.87
N ALA A 96 2.21 -3.76 12.87
CA ALA A 96 1.17 -2.74 12.89
C ALA A 96 -0.23 -3.36 13.01
N ILE A 97 -0.56 -4.33 12.17
CA ILE A 97 -1.86 -5.03 12.20
C ILE A 97 -2.05 -5.73 13.55
N ARG A 98 -1.04 -6.49 14.03
CA ARG A 98 -1.12 -7.18 15.32
C ARG A 98 -1.34 -6.20 16.47
N TYR A 99 -0.63 -5.06 16.47
CA TYR A 99 -0.80 -4.03 17.48
C TYR A 99 -2.23 -3.50 17.48
N MET A 100 -2.74 -3.07 16.33
CA MET A 100 -4.09 -2.52 16.20
C MET A 100 -5.17 -3.53 16.62
N LYS A 101 -5.03 -4.80 16.22
CA LYS A 101 -5.96 -5.86 16.66
C LYS A 101 -5.97 -6.05 18.17
N ARG A 102 -4.80 -6.06 18.82
CA ARG A 102 -4.69 -6.21 20.29
C ARG A 102 -5.27 -5.04 21.06
N HIS A 103 -5.29 -3.86 20.47
CA HIS A 103 -5.79 -2.63 21.09
C HIS A 103 -7.17 -2.23 20.58
N ASN A 104 -7.88 -3.11 19.84
CA ASN A 104 -9.21 -2.87 19.26
C ASN A 104 -9.26 -1.58 18.40
N MET A 105 -8.15 -1.23 17.75
CA MET A 105 -8.07 -0.04 16.89
C MET A 105 -8.66 -0.37 15.52
N ARG A 106 -9.48 0.52 15.00
CA ARG A 106 -10.01 0.42 13.64
C ARG A 106 -8.93 0.78 12.63
N TYR A 107 -8.83 0.00 11.55
CA TYR A 107 -7.94 0.26 10.43
C TYR A 107 -8.55 -0.21 9.12
N ILE A 108 -8.03 0.32 8.03
CA ILE A 108 -8.33 -0.10 6.65
C ILE A 108 -7.14 -0.90 6.15
N LEU A 109 -7.39 -2.05 5.53
CA LEU A 109 -6.35 -2.82 4.84
C LEU A 109 -6.45 -2.59 3.33
N SER A 110 -5.36 -2.15 2.71
CA SER A 110 -5.28 -1.90 1.26
C SER A 110 -4.31 -2.87 0.60
N ILE A 111 -4.69 -3.48 -0.54
CA ILE A 111 -3.79 -4.27 -1.37
C ILE A 111 -4.03 -3.98 -2.85
N ASP A 112 -2.96 -4.08 -3.64
CA ASP A 112 -3.03 -3.85 -5.10
C ASP A 112 -3.52 -5.06 -5.88
N GLY A 113 -3.47 -6.24 -5.29
CA GLY A 113 -3.89 -7.47 -5.95
C GLY A 113 -3.50 -8.70 -5.14
N GLY A 114 -3.75 -9.84 -5.72
CA GLY A 114 -3.42 -11.14 -5.15
C GLY A 114 -4.26 -12.24 -5.77
N PHE A 115 -3.70 -13.44 -5.84
CA PHE A 115 -4.40 -14.62 -6.29
C PHE A 115 -4.42 -15.64 -5.16
N PRO A 116 -5.60 -16.21 -4.82
CA PRO A 116 -5.67 -17.36 -3.93
C PRO A 116 -4.84 -18.51 -4.48
N ALA A 117 -4.02 -19.12 -3.65
CA ALA A 117 -3.19 -20.25 -4.01
C ALA A 117 -3.50 -21.47 -3.13
N LYS A 118 -3.22 -22.66 -3.65
CA LYS A 118 -3.14 -23.85 -2.80
C LYS A 118 -1.92 -23.70 -1.91
N GLU A 119 -2.13 -23.62 -0.61
CA GLU A 119 -1.08 -23.41 0.36
C GLU A 119 -1.26 -24.30 1.60
N HIS A 120 -0.18 -24.47 2.35
CA HIS A 120 -0.23 -25.21 3.60
C HIS A 120 -1.23 -24.57 4.58
N PRO A 121 -2.06 -25.37 5.30
CA PRO A 121 -3.10 -24.86 6.21
C PRO A 121 -2.58 -23.83 7.24
N LEU A 122 -1.37 -24.02 7.76
CA LEU A 122 -0.76 -23.09 8.70
C LEU A 122 -0.51 -21.71 8.05
N LEU A 123 0.00 -21.71 6.82
CA LEU A 123 0.23 -20.46 6.08
C LEU A 123 -1.10 -19.73 5.79
N LYS A 124 -2.12 -20.50 5.40
CA LYS A 124 -3.48 -19.96 5.23
C LYS A 124 -4.00 -19.34 6.52
N LYS A 125 -3.82 -20.00 7.66
CA LYS A 125 -4.24 -19.49 8.98
C LYS A 125 -3.51 -18.19 9.33
N ILE A 126 -2.21 -18.08 9.04
CA ILE A 126 -1.41 -16.86 9.26
C ILE A 126 -1.93 -15.72 8.39
N LYS A 127 -2.12 -15.95 7.09
CA LYS A 127 -2.67 -14.94 6.17
C LYS A 127 -4.08 -14.51 6.60
N THR A 128 -4.95 -15.45 6.93
CA THR A 128 -6.28 -15.14 7.46
C THR A 128 -6.20 -14.26 8.70
N TYR A 129 -5.30 -14.55 9.64
CA TYR A 129 -5.10 -13.71 10.82
C TYR A 129 -4.76 -12.26 10.47
N PHE A 130 -3.87 -12.01 9.51
CA PHE A 130 -3.46 -10.66 9.15
C PHE A 130 -4.46 -9.94 8.23
N ILE A 131 -5.16 -10.67 7.38
CA ILE A 131 -6.11 -10.09 6.43
C ILE A 131 -7.48 -9.84 7.10
N SER A 132 -8.02 -10.81 7.85
CA SER A 132 -9.33 -10.66 8.46
C SER A 132 -9.34 -9.61 9.59
N GLY A 133 -10.49 -9.02 9.86
CA GLY A 133 -10.70 -8.14 11.02
C GLY A 133 -10.36 -6.66 10.79
N ALA A 134 -10.03 -6.23 9.58
CA ALA A 134 -10.03 -4.81 9.25
C ALA A 134 -11.45 -4.22 9.25
N ALA A 135 -11.56 -2.94 9.54
CA ALA A 135 -12.85 -2.24 9.52
C ALA A 135 -13.39 -2.09 8.09
N LEU A 136 -12.48 -1.86 7.13
CA LEU A 136 -12.74 -1.79 5.69
C LEU A 136 -11.54 -2.36 4.91
N TYR A 137 -11.77 -2.73 3.67
CA TYR A 137 -10.77 -3.23 2.74
C TYR A 137 -10.79 -2.41 1.46
N LEU A 138 -9.61 -2.01 0.99
CA LEU A 138 -9.44 -1.30 -0.29
C LEU A 138 -8.68 -2.21 -1.26
N GLY A 139 -9.32 -2.57 -2.35
CA GLY A 139 -8.74 -3.40 -3.40
C GLY A 139 -8.79 -2.71 -4.75
N THR A 140 -7.75 -2.85 -5.57
CA THR A 140 -7.69 -2.19 -6.88
C THR A 140 -8.55 -2.85 -7.95
N GLY A 141 -9.22 -3.97 -7.65
CA GLY A 141 -10.08 -4.65 -8.59
C GLY A 141 -10.60 -5.99 -8.08
N LYS A 142 -11.25 -6.73 -8.99
CA LYS A 142 -11.91 -8.02 -8.66
C LYS A 142 -10.99 -9.06 -8.06
N ASN A 143 -9.73 -9.13 -8.52
CA ASN A 143 -8.74 -10.08 -7.99
C ASN A 143 -8.40 -9.77 -6.53
N ALA A 144 -8.18 -8.51 -6.20
CA ALA A 144 -7.93 -8.07 -4.81
C ALA A 144 -9.15 -8.36 -3.91
N ALA A 145 -10.36 -8.10 -4.40
CA ALA A 145 -11.60 -8.41 -3.67
C ALA A 145 -11.76 -9.93 -3.44
N GLY A 146 -11.50 -10.75 -4.44
CA GLY A 146 -11.51 -12.21 -4.32
C GLY A 146 -10.46 -12.72 -3.33
N TYR A 147 -9.28 -12.13 -3.35
CA TYR A 147 -8.20 -12.47 -2.41
C TYR A 147 -8.58 -12.16 -0.96
N PHE A 148 -9.09 -10.96 -0.70
CA PHE A 148 -9.58 -10.59 0.62
C PHE A 148 -10.65 -11.57 1.13
N THR A 149 -11.65 -11.87 0.30
CA THR A 149 -12.74 -12.80 0.66
C THR A 149 -12.20 -14.19 0.96
N HIS A 150 -11.24 -14.70 0.18
CA HIS A 150 -10.61 -16.01 0.39
C HIS A 150 -9.94 -16.13 1.76
N TYR A 151 -9.37 -15.05 2.27
CA TYR A 151 -8.71 -15.00 3.59
C TYR A 151 -9.60 -14.41 4.70
N GLY A 152 -10.92 -14.44 4.54
CA GLY A 152 -11.89 -14.18 5.60
C GLY A 152 -12.27 -12.72 5.82
N ALA A 153 -12.06 -11.86 4.83
CA ALA A 153 -12.64 -10.53 4.85
C ALA A 153 -14.15 -10.59 4.58
N ASP A 154 -14.90 -9.77 5.28
CA ASP A 154 -16.33 -9.57 5.01
C ASP A 154 -16.51 -8.87 3.66
N ARG A 155 -17.21 -9.53 2.74
CA ARG A 155 -17.42 -9.04 1.38
C ARG A 155 -18.10 -7.67 1.33
N ASN A 156 -18.98 -7.37 2.30
CA ASN A 156 -19.70 -6.11 2.40
C ASN A 156 -18.81 -4.94 2.84
N LYS A 157 -17.60 -5.23 3.33
CA LYS A 157 -16.60 -4.25 3.75
C LYS A 157 -15.49 -4.05 2.73
N ILE A 158 -15.61 -4.65 1.53
CA ILE A 158 -14.60 -4.53 0.49
C ILE A 158 -15.04 -3.44 -0.50
N LEU A 159 -14.25 -2.39 -0.57
CA LEU A 159 -14.39 -1.31 -1.54
C LEU A 159 -13.36 -1.49 -2.65
N GLN A 160 -13.82 -1.44 -3.89
CA GLN A 160 -12.92 -1.40 -5.04
C GLN A 160 -12.65 0.04 -5.40
N TYR A 161 -11.39 0.39 -5.55
CA TYR A 161 -10.98 1.68 -6.08
C TYR A 161 -10.07 1.46 -7.29
N HIS A 162 -10.25 2.31 -8.27
CA HIS A 162 -9.45 2.28 -9.48
C HIS A 162 -8.41 3.38 -9.37
N PHE A 163 -7.14 3.04 -9.53
CA PHE A 163 -6.10 4.03 -9.72
C PHE A 163 -5.31 3.71 -11.00
N THR A 164 -4.75 4.73 -11.59
CA THR A 164 -3.89 4.59 -12.75
C THR A 164 -2.47 5.02 -12.40
N SER A 165 -1.49 4.41 -13.07
CA SER A 165 -0.10 4.84 -13.03
C SER A 165 0.24 5.83 -14.16
N LEU A 166 -0.75 6.23 -14.96
CA LEU A 166 -0.58 7.14 -16.09
C LEU A 166 -1.50 8.35 -15.92
N PHE A 167 -0.96 9.52 -16.11
CA PHE A 167 -1.72 10.76 -16.24
C PHE A 167 -2.10 11.03 -17.69
N LYS A 168 -3.04 11.95 -17.90
CA LYS A 168 -3.45 12.36 -19.25
C LYS A 168 -2.26 12.82 -20.11
N ASN A 169 -1.27 13.48 -19.49
CA ASN A 169 -0.07 13.95 -20.16
C ASN A 169 0.93 12.84 -20.52
N ASP A 170 0.78 11.66 -19.93
CA ASP A 170 1.60 10.47 -20.25
C ASP A 170 1.04 9.68 -21.44
N MET A 171 -0.16 10.06 -21.90
CA MET A 171 -0.80 9.43 -23.05
C MET A 171 -0.43 10.14 -24.34
N LEU A 172 -0.09 9.37 -25.36
CA LEU A 172 0.13 9.93 -26.68
C LEU A 172 -1.17 10.54 -27.23
N ALA A 173 -1.07 11.74 -27.81
CA ALA A 173 -2.22 12.42 -28.44
C ALA A 173 -2.78 11.64 -29.63
N ALA A 174 -1.94 10.84 -30.29
CA ALA A 174 -2.32 9.95 -31.41
C ALA A 174 -1.51 8.65 -31.34
N PRO A 175 -2.01 7.54 -31.93
CA PRO A 175 -1.21 6.32 -32.01
C PRO A 175 0.11 6.57 -32.77
N PRO A 176 1.24 6.01 -32.29
CA PRO A 176 2.52 6.20 -32.97
C PRO A 176 2.51 5.55 -34.36
N THR A 177 3.13 6.22 -35.30
CA THR A 177 3.34 5.71 -36.66
C THR A 177 4.29 4.50 -36.68
N GLU A 178 4.26 3.68 -37.73
CA GLU A 178 5.15 2.51 -37.80
C GLU A 178 6.66 2.85 -37.72
N PRO A 179 7.17 3.95 -38.32
CA PRO A 179 8.56 4.36 -38.13
C PRO A 179 8.89 4.73 -36.67
N GLU A 180 7.95 5.34 -35.94
CA GLU A 180 8.11 5.67 -34.51
C GLU A 180 8.11 4.41 -33.63
N LYS A 181 7.26 3.44 -33.92
CA LYS A 181 7.25 2.14 -33.24
C LYS A 181 8.57 1.37 -33.42
N ILE A 182 9.19 1.46 -34.60
CA ILE A 182 10.48 0.82 -34.88
C ILE A 182 11.60 1.45 -34.03
N LYS A 183 11.58 2.77 -33.82
CA LYS A 183 12.56 3.47 -32.98
C LYS A 183 12.41 3.17 -31.48
N LEU A 184 11.24 2.72 -31.05
CA LEU A 184 10.95 2.40 -29.63
C LEU A 184 11.23 0.93 -29.27
N ARG A 185 11.60 0.10 -30.22
CA ARG A 185 12.02 -1.30 -30.05
C ARG A 185 13.53 -1.45 -30.03
#